data_087d1524283fc8132c3f2d88f73ab8c2
#
_entry.id   087d1524283fc8132c3f2d88f73ab8c2
#
_cell.length_a   1.000
_cell.length_b   1.000
_cell.length_c   1.000
_cell.angle_alpha   90.00
_cell.angle_beta   90.00
_cell.angle_gamma   90.00
#
_symmetry.space_group_name_H-M   'P 1'
#
loop_
_entity.id
_entity.type
_entity.pdbx_description
1 polymer ?
#
loop_
_entity_poly.entity_id
_entity_poly.type
_entity_poly.pdbx_seq_one_letter_code
_entity_poly.pdbx_strand_id
1 'polypeptide(L)'
;MTKDMIVKAAQEAAARRNEVFALNDLRVDLTARRVWKNSKPVRLTPREYALLEMLIRRRDLALTRGELLTTAWGYEYVGASRTVDVHINRLRTKLGLDKEIQTVFKVGYRLNTHPGC
;
A
#
# COMPACT_ATOMS: atom_id res chain seq x y z
N MET A 1 32.30 9.68 -9.93
CA MET A 1 31.04 9.23 -10.50
C MET A 1 31.10 9.30 -12.01
N THR A 2 30.78 8.26 -12.67
CA THR A 2 30.84 8.18 -14.12
C THR A 2 29.47 8.48 -14.74
N LYS A 3 29.49 8.82 -16.04
CA LYS A 3 28.23 9.01 -16.79
C LYS A 3 27.35 7.77 -16.75
N ASP A 4 27.98 6.59 -16.73
CA ASP A 4 27.25 5.33 -16.72
C ASP A 4 26.39 5.17 -15.46
N MET A 5 26.90 5.59 -14.31
CA MET A 5 26.13 5.56 -13.08
C MET A 5 24.95 6.50 -13.12
N ILE A 6 25.12 7.69 -13.70
CA ILE A 6 24.06 8.67 -13.83
C ILE A 6 22.97 8.15 -14.76
N VAL A 7 23.37 7.59 -15.90
CA VAL A 7 22.42 7.03 -16.88
C VAL A 7 21.66 5.86 -16.27
N LYS A 8 22.34 4.97 -15.56
CA LYS A 8 21.69 3.82 -14.92
C LYS A 8 20.69 4.27 -13.88
N ALA A 9 21.05 5.24 -13.04
CA ALA A 9 20.13 5.75 -12.03
C ALA A 9 18.89 6.39 -12.67
N ALA A 10 19.08 7.14 -13.77
CA ALA A 10 17.96 7.74 -14.49
C ALA A 10 17.06 6.68 -15.11
N GLN A 11 17.64 5.62 -15.67
CA GLN A 11 16.88 4.52 -16.26
C GLN A 11 16.08 3.76 -15.18
N GLU A 12 16.67 3.52 -14.04
CA GLU A 12 16.00 2.87 -12.93
C GLU A 12 14.84 3.72 -12.42
N ALA A 13 15.05 5.03 -12.30
CA ALA A 13 14.01 5.95 -11.89
C ALA A 13 12.87 5.99 -12.90
N ALA A 14 13.20 6.03 -14.20
CA ALA A 14 12.20 6.01 -15.27
C ALA A 14 11.40 4.70 -15.26
N ALA A 15 12.08 3.56 -15.06
CA ALA A 15 11.40 2.27 -14.98
C ALA A 15 10.44 2.24 -13.81
N ARG A 16 10.84 2.76 -12.64
CA ARG A 16 9.98 2.80 -11.46
C ARG A 16 8.78 3.74 -11.63
N ARG A 17 8.89 4.76 -12.47
CA ARG A 17 7.76 5.67 -12.75
C ARG A 17 6.60 4.95 -13.42
N ASN A 18 6.83 3.75 -13.97
CA ASN A 18 5.79 2.95 -14.59
C ASN A 18 5.16 1.95 -13.62
N GLU A 19 5.55 1.97 -12.34
CA GLU A 19 4.93 1.10 -11.33
C GLU A 19 3.56 1.64 -10.95
N VAL A 20 2.55 1.18 -11.65
CA VAL A 20 1.17 1.55 -11.39
C VAL A 20 0.38 0.30 -11.06
N PHE A 21 -0.31 0.35 -9.94
CA PHE A 21 -1.24 -0.72 -9.54
C PHE A 21 -2.66 -0.25 -9.84
N ALA A 22 -3.48 -1.12 -10.40
CA ALA A 22 -4.88 -0.83 -10.66
C ALA A 22 -5.75 -1.98 -10.16
N LEU A 23 -6.84 -1.63 -9.49
CA LEU A 23 -7.82 -2.60 -8.99
C LEU A 23 -9.18 -1.92 -8.98
N ASN A 24 -10.10 -2.41 -9.84
CA ASN A 24 -11.40 -1.78 -10.03
C ASN A 24 -11.20 -0.30 -10.39
N ASP A 25 -11.79 0.61 -9.62
CA ASP A 25 -11.68 2.06 -9.83
C ASP A 25 -10.47 2.69 -9.16
N LEU A 26 -9.67 1.88 -8.47
CA LEU A 26 -8.51 2.34 -7.74
C LEU A 26 -7.28 2.30 -8.65
N ARG A 27 -6.51 3.37 -8.60
CA ARG A 27 -5.24 3.44 -9.30
C ARG A 27 -4.20 4.04 -8.36
N VAL A 28 -3.05 3.37 -8.25
CA VAL A 28 -1.97 3.81 -7.36
C VAL A 28 -0.68 3.88 -8.15
N ASP A 29 -0.08 5.06 -8.19
CA ASP A 29 1.26 5.23 -8.74
C ASP A 29 2.24 5.05 -7.58
N LEU A 30 2.87 3.88 -7.52
CA LEU A 30 3.78 3.53 -6.44
C LEU A 30 5.07 4.36 -6.46
N THR A 31 5.46 4.83 -7.62
CA THR A 31 6.65 5.67 -7.75
C THR A 31 6.38 7.07 -7.23
N ALA A 32 5.26 7.67 -7.66
CA ALA A 32 4.89 9.02 -7.23
C ALA A 32 4.17 9.05 -5.89
N ARG A 33 3.75 7.90 -5.38
CA ARG A 33 2.98 7.74 -4.14
C ARG A 33 1.66 8.52 -4.21
N ARG A 34 0.98 8.38 -5.34
CA ARG A 34 -0.30 9.05 -5.60
C ARG A 34 -1.40 8.02 -5.81
N VAL A 35 -2.59 8.39 -5.36
CA VAL A 35 -3.74 7.49 -5.37
C VAL A 35 -4.92 8.19 -6.02
N TRP A 36 -5.62 7.46 -6.89
CA TRP A 36 -6.86 7.93 -7.51
C TRP A 36 -7.97 6.90 -7.32
N LYS A 37 -9.16 7.41 -7.10
CA LYS A 37 -10.38 6.59 -7.03
C LYS A 37 -11.39 7.21 -8.01
N ASN A 38 -11.87 6.43 -8.98
CA ASN A 38 -12.73 6.92 -10.05
C ASN A 38 -12.12 8.15 -10.76
N SER A 39 -10.82 8.06 -11.04
CA SER A 39 -10.05 9.12 -11.70
C SER A 39 -9.93 10.41 -10.88
N LYS A 40 -10.33 10.40 -9.62
CA LYS A 40 -10.18 11.54 -8.73
C LYS A 40 -9.07 11.29 -7.73
N PRO A 41 -8.17 12.26 -7.51
CA PRO A 41 -7.09 12.08 -6.53
C PRO A 41 -7.66 11.92 -5.13
N VAL A 42 -7.07 11.01 -4.37
CA VAL A 42 -7.42 10.77 -2.97
C VAL A 42 -6.21 11.07 -2.11
N ARG A 43 -6.41 11.88 -1.08
CA ARG A 43 -5.33 12.23 -0.15
C ARG A 43 -5.30 11.22 0.99
N LEU A 44 -4.18 10.55 1.13
CA LEU A 44 -3.92 9.64 2.26
C LEU A 44 -2.87 10.24 3.16
N THR A 45 -2.95 9.93 4.46
CA THR A 45 -1.86 10.25 5.36
C THR A 45 -0.65 9.37 5.02
N PRO A 46 0.58 9.76 5.42
CA PRO A 46 1.75 8.94 5.16
C PRO A 46 1.62 7.50 5.68
N ARG A 47 1.00 7.32 6.83
CA ARG A 47 0.81 5.98 7.41
C ARG A 47 -0.25 5.17 6.66
N GLU A 48 -1.32 5.82 6.24
CA GLU A 48 -2.33 5.17 5.39
C GLU A 48 -1.70 4.70 4.08
N TYR A 49 -0.91 5.58 3.47
CA TYR A 49 -0.25 5.21 2.22
C TYR A 49 0.76 4.07 2.43
N ALA A 50 1.54 4.11 3.50
CA ALA A 50 2.52 3.06 3.79
C ALA A 50 1.84 1.69 3.94
N LEU A 51 0.69 1.65 4.60
CA LEU A 51 -0.08 0.41 4.72
C LEU A 51 -0.60 -0.05 3.36
N LEU A 52 -1.15 0.88 2.58
CA LEU A 52 -1.66 0.55 1.25
C LEU A 52 -0.55 0.01 0.35
N GLU A 53 0.60 0.66 0.35
CA GLU A 53 1.73 0.22 -0.46
C GLU A 53 2.18 -1.19 -0.09
N MET A 54 2.27 -1.48 1.21
CA MET A 54 2.67 -2.81 1.65
C MET A 54 1.64 -3.86 1.24
N LEU A 55 0.36 -3.55 1.39
CA LEU A 55 -0.70 -4.45 0.95
C LEU A 55 -0.62 -4.74 -0.54
N ILE A 56 -0.34 -3.72 -1.35
CA ILE A 56 -0.21 -3.86 -2.81
C ILE A 56 1.01 -4.69 -3.17
N ARG A 57 2.17 -4.37 -2.60
CA ARG A 57 3.42 -5.07 -2.93
C ARG A 57 3.40 -6.52 -2.51
N ARG A 58 2.63 -6.84 -1.49
CA ARG A 58 2.48 -8.21 -0.99
C ARG A 58 1.04 -8.69 -1.11
N ARG A 59 0.38 -8.26 -2.17
CA ARG A 59 -1.02 -8.59 -2.40
C ARG A 59 -1.25 -10.10 -2.45
N ASP A 60 -2.46 -10.48 -2.06
CA ASP A 60 -2.92 -11.87 -1.98
C ASP A 60 -2.20 -12.69 -0.90
N LEU A 61 -1.37 -12.04 -0.08
CA LEU A 61 -0.71 -12.67 1.06
C LEU A 61 -1.29 -12.09 2.35
N ALA A 62 -1.47 -12.95 3.35
CA ALA A 62 -1.93 -12.53 4.66
C ALA A 62 -0.77 -11.89 5.42
N LEU A 63 -0.92 -10.63 5.79
CA LEU A 63 0.09 -9.87 6.52
C LEU A 63 -0.35 -9.74 7.97
N THR A 64 0.59 -9.92 8.90
CA THR A 64 0.28 -9.78 10.32
C THR A 64 0.16 -8.31 10.70
N ARG A 65 -0.59 -8.05 11.77
CA ARG A 65 -0.68 -6.68 12.30
C ARG A 65 0.68 -6.16 12.71
N GLY A 66 1.55 -7.03 13.24
CA GLY A 66 2.90 -6.65 13.60
C GLY A 66 3.73 -6.21 12.41
N GLU A 67 3.66 -6.94 11.30
CA GLU A 67 4.35 -6.57 10.06
C GLU A 67 3.86 -5.21 9.55
N LEU A 68 2.55 -5.01 9.55
CA LEU A 68 1.95 -3.75 9.10
C LEU A 68 2.32 -2.59 10.02
N LEU A 69 2.29 -2.84 11.33
CA LEU A 69 2.67 -1.83 12.31
C LEU A 69 4.13 -1.39 12.13
N THR A 70 5.03 -2.35 12.01
CA THR A 70 6.44 -2.09 11.83
C THR A 70 6.71 -1.31 10.54
N THR A 71 6.04 -1.68 9.46
CA THR A 71 6.22 -1.03 8.16
C THR A 71 5.77 0.42 8.19
N ALA A 72 4.63 0.71 8.80
CA ALA A 72 4.04 2.04 8.76
C ALA A 72 4.50 2.95 9.90
N TRP A 73 4.83 2.39 11.06
CA TRP A 73 5.23 3.17 12.24
C TRP A 73 6.70 3.01 12.62
N GLY A 74 7.37 1.96 12.14
CA GLY A 74 8.77 1.71 12.42
C GLY A 74 9.00 0.76 13.59
N TYR A 75 10.25 0.28 13.70
CA TYR A 75 10.60 -0.72 14.71
C TYR A 75 10.57 -0.18 16.13
N GLU A 76 10.75 1.13 16.30
CA GLU A 76 10.80 1.74 17.61
C GLU A 76 9.43 2.09 18.18
N TYR A 77 8.39 1.90 17.37
CA TYR A 77 7.06 2.23 17.82
C TYR A 77 6.58 1.25 18.89
N VAL A 78 6.22 1.77 20.04
CA VAL A 78 5.68 1.00 21.16
C VAL A 78 4.21 1.38 21.31
N GLY A 79 3.36 0.73 20.54
CA GLY A 79 1.94 0.99 20.58
C GLY A 79 1.12 -0.26 20.31
N ALA A 80 -0.17 -0.14 20.51
CA ALA A 80 -1.07 -1.25 20.28
C ALA A 80 -1.28 -1.47 18.78
N SER A 81 -1.31 -2.71 18.36
CA SER A 81 -1.59 -3.08 16.98
C SER A 81 -2.98 -2.66 16.53
N ARG A 82 -3.86 -2.31 17.48
CA ARG A 82 -5.19 -1.75 17.18
C ARG A 82 -5.10 -0.48 16.32
N THR A 83 -3.98 0.25 16.41
CA THR A 83 -3.75 1.41 15.57
C THR A 83 -3.78 1.04 14.09
N VAL A 84 -3.27 -0.14 13.74
CA VAL A 84 -3.34 -0.66 12.38
C VAL A 84 -4.79 -0.82 11.95
N ASP A 85 -5.64 -1.39 12.82
CA ASP A 85 -7.04 -1.62 12.49
C ASP A 85 -7.78 -0.31 12.16
N VAL A 86 -7.51 0.74 12.92
CA VAL A 86 -8.11 2.06 12.67
C VAL A 86 -7.72 2.57 11.28
N HIS A 87 -6.43 2.48 10.94
CA HIS A 87 -5.94 2.98 9.66
C HIS A 87 -6.41 2.12 8.48
N ILE A 88 -6.53 0.82 8.67
CA ILE A 88 -7.09 -0.07 7.64
C ILE A 88 -8.55 0.31 7.37
N ASN A 89 -9.33 0.58 8.41
CA ASN A 89 -10.72 0.99 8.23
C ASN A 89 -10.83 2.32 7.50
N ARG A 90 -9.90 3.25 7.75
CA ARG A 90 -9.85 4.51 7.01
C ARG A 90 -9.55 4.28 5.54
N LEU A 91 -8.62 3.38 5.22
CA LEU A 91 -8.33 3.00 3.84
C LEU A 91 -9.54 2.40 3.16
N ARG A 92 -10.22 1.49 3.84
CA ARG A 92 -11.45 0.89 3.30
C ARG A 92 -12.47 1.95 2.94
N THR A 93 -12.67 2.90 3.82
CA THR A 93 -13.65 3.97 3.61
C THR A 93 -13.23 4.91 2.49
N LYS A 94 -11.99 5.39 2.53
CA LYS A 94 -11.50 6.36 1.56
C LYS A 94 -11.43 5.79 0.14
N LEU A 95 -11.11 4.52 0.01
CA LEU A 95 -10.85 3.89 -1.28
C LEU A 95 -11.93 2.89 -1.70
N GLY A 96 -12.95 2.71 -0.88
CA GLY A 96 -14.01 1.75 -1.19
C GLY A 96 -13.50 0.32 -1.28
N LEU A 97 -12.57 -0.05 -0.40
CA LEU A 97 -11.92 -1.36 -0.44
C LEU A 97 -12.45 -2.31 0.66
N ASP A 98 -13.72 -2.17 1.02
CA ASP A 98 -14.30 -3.00 2.08
C ASP A 98 -14.22 -4.50 1.80
N LYS A 99 -14.37 -4.86 0.53
CA LYS A 99 -14.32 -6.26 0.11
C LYS A 99 -12.91 -6.72 -0.21
N GLU A 100 -12.13 -5.82 -0.79
CA GLU A 100 -10.78 -6.14 -1.27
C GLU A 100 -9.78 -6.28 -0.13
N ILE A 101 -9.88 -5.45 0.90
CA ILE A 101 -9.02 -5.61 2.08
C ILE A 101 -9.76 -6.51 3.07
N GLN A 102 -9.38 -7.78 3.07
CA GLN A 102 -10.00 -8.78 3.92
C GLN A 102 -9.30 -8.85 5.27
N THR A 103 -10.10 -8.94 6.34
CA THR A 103 -9.58 -9.28 7.65
C THR A 103 -9.32 -10.78 7.69
N VAL A 104 -8.08 -11.17 7.97
CA VAL A 104 -7.72 -12.57 8.12
C VAL A 104 -7.74 -12.89 9.61
N PHE A 105 -8.70 -13.69 10.03
CA PHE A 105 -8.97 -13.96 11.45
C PHE A 105 -7.70 -14.43 12.19
N LYS A 106 -7.41 -13.78 13.30
CA LYS A 106 -6.24 -14.03 14.16
C LYS A 106 -4.87 -13.79 13.50
N VAL A 107 -4.84 -13.26 12.29
CA VAL A 107 -3.58 -12.98 11.59
C VAL A 107 -3.43 -11.48 11.35
N GLY A 108 -4.27 -10.91 10.51
CA GLY A 108 -4.18 -9.50 10.13
C GLY A 108 -5.04 -9.19 8.91
N TYR A 109 -4.39 -8.77 7.82
CA TYR A 109 -5.11 -8.31 6.64
C TYR A 109 -4.47 -8.83 5.36
N ARG A 110 -5.29 -8.90 4.32
CA ARG A 110 -4.85 -9.31 2.98
C ARG A 110 -5.58 -8.47 1.94
N LEU A 111 -4.84 -7.92 0.99
CA LEU A 111 -5.46 -7.30 -0.17
C LEU A 111 -5.70 -8.38 -1.22
N ASN A 112 -6.96 -8.66 -1.47
CA ASN A 112 -7.35 -9.66 -2.46
C ASN A 112 -7.51 -8.99 -3.81
N THR A 113 -6.78 -9.48 -4.81
CA THR A 113 -6.84 -8.94 -6.16
C THR A 113 -7.55 -9.89 -7.14
N HIS A 114 -7.80 -11.12 -6.71
CA HIS A 114 -8.49 -12.11 -7.53
C HIS A 114 -9.90 -12.36 -6.99
N PRO A 115 -10.94 -12.01 -7.75
CA PRO A 115 -12.30 -12.28 -7.31
C PRO A 115 -12.56 -13.78 -7.16
N GLY A 116 -13.31 -14.14 -6.13
CA GLY A 116 -13.67 -15.51 -5.88
C GLY A 116 -12.65 -16.35 -5.13
N CYS A 117 -11.58 -15.73 -4.65
CA CYS A 117 -10.59 -16.42 -3.83
C CYS A 117 -10.82 -16.20 -2.35
#